data_ad9b267719523dc87c2a0f8b3b518cd9
#
_entry.id   ad9b267719523dc87c2a0f8b3b518cd9
#
_cell.length_a   1.000
_cell.length_b   1.000
_cell.length_c   1.000
_cell.angle_alpha   90.00
_cell.angle_beta   90.00
_cell.angle_gamma   90.00
#
_symmetry.space_group_name_H-M   'P 1'
#
loop_
_entity.id
_entity.type
_entity.pdbx_description
1 polymer ?
#
loop_
_entity_poly.entity_id
_entity_poly.type
_entity_poly.pdbx_seq_one_letter_code
_entity_poly.pdbx_strand_id
1 'polypeptide(L)'
;MPKNPSISQARKDFPILKRKIKGYPLAYLDSASTTQKPKSVIDAITNFYENHNSNVSRGVYTLAEEATEIYESGRDSVANFIGTEESGSIIFTSGTTESVSYTHLTLPTTPYV
;
A
#
# COMPACT_ATOMS: atom_id res chain seq x y z
N MET A 1 0.53 -17.98 17.13
CA MET A 1 0.63 -16.53 16.88
C MET A 1 2.08 -16.19 16.59
N PRO A 2 2.42 -15.52 15.48
CA PRO A 2 3.78 -15.07 15.26
C PRO A 2 4.17 -14.09 16.38
N LYS A 3 5.33 -14.29 16.99
CA LYS A 3 5.87 -13.38 17.99
C LYS A 3 6.09 -12.02 17.32
N ASN A 4 5.47 -10.97 17.84
CA ASN A 4 5.76 -9.62 17.37
C ASN A 4 7.26 -9.36 17.47
N PRO A 5 7.91 -8.92 16.38
CA PRO A 5 9.33 -8.60 16.42
C PRO A 5 9.60 -7.50 17.45
N SER A 6 10.72 -7.60 18.17
CA SER A 6 11.11 -6.51 19.05
C SER A 6 11.37 -5.23 18.23
N ILE A 7 11.19 -4.05 18.83
CA ILE A 7 11.44 -2.75 18.17
C ILE A 7 12.83 -2.70 17.55
N SER A 8 13.83 -3.30 18.20
CA SER A 8 15.20 -3.36 17.69
C SER A 8 15.35 -4.26 16.44
N GLN A 9 14.51 -5.28 16.31
CA GLN A 9 14.46 -6.12 15.10
C GLN A 9 13.73 -5.39 13.97
N ALA A 10 12.54 -4.82 14.25
CA ALA A 10 11.79 -4.05 13.28
C ALA A 10 12.61 -2.89 12.68
N ARG A 11 13.44 -2.20 13.49
CA ARG A 11 14.32 -1.13 13.01
C ARG A 11 15.28 -1.58 11.90
N LYS A 12 15.72 -2.84 11.90
CA LYS A 12 16.65 -3.39 10.91
C LYS A 12 16.04 -3.50 9.51
N ASP A 13 14.71 -3.63 9.46
CA ASP A 13 13.97 -3.76 8.20
C ASP A 13 13.90 -2.45 7.42
N PHE A 14 14.25 -1.32 8.06
CA PHE A 14 14.22 0.01 7.45
C PHE A 14 15.64 0.47 7.08
N PRO A 15 16.05 0.42 5.79
CA PRO A 15 17.41 0.73 5.37
C PRO A 15 17.86 2.15 5.75
N ILE A 16 16.95 3.13 5.66
CA ILE A 16 17.25 4.52 5.95
C ILE A 16 17.66 4.76 7.41
N LEU A 17 17.15 3.95 8.34
CA LEU A 17 17.46 4.09 9.77
C LEU A 17 18.88 3.66 10.14
N LYS A 18 19.65 3.12 9.18
CA LYS A 18 21.08 2.87 9.32
C LYS A 18 21.93 4.13 9.16
N ARG A 19 21.36 5.22 8.64
CA ARG A 19 22.07 6.49 8.45
C ARG A 19 22.41 7.14 9.79
N LYS A 20 23.50 7.91 9.75
CA LYS A 20 23.89 8.81 10.83
C LYS A 20 23.78 10.26 10.37
N ILE A 21 23.29 11.12 11.22
CA ILE A 21 23.20 12.57 10.98
C ILE A 21 24.11 13.24 12.01
N LYS A 22 25.12 13.96 11.54
CA LYS A 22 26.14 14.61 12.37
C LYS A 22 26.79 13.64 13.39
N GLY A 23 27.02 12.37 12.96
CA GLY A 23 27.63 11.33 13.79
C GLY A 23 26.65 10.54 14.70
N TYR A 24 25.41 10.99 14.87
CA TYR A 24 24.38 10.33 15.69
C TYR A 24 23.47 9.43 14.85
N PRO A 25 22.96 8.32 15.40
CA PRO A 25 21.94 7.50 14.74
C PRO A 25 20.71 8.32 14.37
N LEU A 26 20.17 8.09 13.18
CA LEU A 26 18.97 8.79 12.72
C LEU A 26 17.78 8.47 13.65
N ALA A 27 17.16 9.49 14.24
CA ALA A 27 15.83 9.46 14.80
C ALA A 27 14.87 10.14 13.82
N TYR A 28 13.85 9.40 13.35
CA TYR A 28 12.84 9.90 12.41
C TYR A 28 11.51 10.01 13.14
N LEU A 29 10.96 11.21 13.27
CA LEU A 29 9.75 11.50 14.06
C LEU A 29 8.63 12.15 13.22
N ASP A 30 8.75 12.15 11.90
CA ASP A 30 7.81 12.81 10.97
C ASP A 30 6.99 11.79 10.13
N SER A 31 6.61 10.68 10.74
CA SER A 31 5.80 9.65 10.07
C SER A 31 4.39 10.11 9.70
N ALA A 32 3.89 11.19 10.30
CA ALA A 32 2.61 11.80 9.95
C ALA A 32 2.64 12.42 8.55
N SER A 33 3.79 12.98 8.16
CA SER A 33 4.00 13.55 6.84
C SER A 33 4.32 12.49 5.81
N THR A 34 5.28 11.62 6.10
CA THR A 34 5.60 10.44 5.28
C THR A 34 6.24 9.35 6.13
N THR A 35 5.79 8.13 5.97
CA THR A 35 6.34 6.97 6.68
C THR A 35 7.54 6.41 5.92
N GLN A 36 8.60 6.03 6.64
CA GLN A 36 9.73 5.32 6.06
C GLN A 36 9.31 3.94 5.57
N LYS A 37 9.97 3.48 4.51
CA LYS A 37 9.61 2.22 3.84
C LYS A 37 10.55 1.10 4.30
N PRO A 38 10.02 -0.05 4.74
CA PRO A 38 10.83 -1.23 4.99
C PRO A 38 11.40 -1.81 3.69
N LYS A 39 12.46 -2.59 3.79
CA LYS A 39 13.12 -3.20 2.63
C LYS A 39 12.16 -4.04 1.80
N SER A 40 11.24 -4.76 2.42
CA SER A 40 10.23 -5.56 1.72
C SER A 40 9.34 -4.74 0.79
N VAL A 41 8.93 -3.54 1.20
CA VAL A 41 8.14 -2.62 0.36
C VAL A 41 8.97 -2.07 -0.79
N ILE A 42 10.22 -1.69 -0.52
CA ILE A 42 11.14 -1.18 -1.56
C ILE A 42 11.35 -2.27 -2.63
N ASP A 43 11.62 -3.50 -2.19
CA ASP A 43 11.85 -4.63 -3.10
C ASP A 43 10.61 -5.00 -3.91
N ALA A 44 9.43 -4.97 -3.29
CA ALA A 44 8.18 -5.24 -3.99
C ALA A 44 7.92 -4.21 -5.11
N ILE A 45 8.14 -2.92 -4.84
CA ILE A 45 8.01 -1.86 -5.85
C ILE A 45 9.05 -2.03 -6.96
N THR A 46 10.30 -2.30 -6.61
CA THR A 46 11.36 -2.53 -7.58
C THR A 46 11.05 -3.72 -8.46
N ASN A 47 10.68 -4.86 -7.87
CA ASN A 47 10.31 -6.05 -8.61
C ASN A 47 9.10 -5.83 -9.53
N PHE A 48 8.11 -5.07 -9.09
CA PHE A 48 6.96 -4.73 -9.94
C PHE A 48 7.40 -3.97 -11.18
N TYR A 49 8.20 -2.92 -11.02
CA TYR A 49 8.67 -2.13 -12.17
C TYR A 49 9.63 -2.87 -13.09
N GLU A 50 10.47 -3.75 -12.56
CA GLU A 50 11.43 -4.52 -13.35
C GLU A 50 10.77 -5.67 -14.12
N ASN A 51 9.70 -6.30 -13.58
CA ASN A 51 9.21 -7.57 -14.08
C ASN A 51 7.72 -7.61 -14.44
N HIS A 52 6.87 -6.73 -13.88
CA HIS A 52 5.41 -6.85 -13.98
C HIS A 52 4.70 -5.56 -14.40
N ASN A 53 5.45 -4.48 -14.67
CA ASN A 53 4.83 -3.19 -14.96
C ASN A 53 3.99 -3.22 -16.22
N SER A 54 2.69 -3.18 -16.06
CA SER A 54 1.71 -3.22 -17.13
C SER A 54 0.40 -2.55 -16.75
N ASN A 55 -0.53 -2.48 -17.70
CA ASN A 55 -1.86 -1.93 -17.49
C ASN A 55 -2.70 -2.90 -16.62
N VAL A 56 -3.25 -2.41 -15.53
CA VAL A 56 -4.15 -3.16 -14.63
C VAL A 56 -5.57 -3.14 -15.20
N SER A 57 -6.27 -4.25 -15.12
CA SER A 57 -7.72 -4.45 -15.32
C SER A 57 -8.30 -4.60 -16.73
N ARG A 58 -7.60 -4.35 -17.81
CA ARG A 58 -8.18 -4.51 -19.18
C ARG A 58 -7.24 -5.09 -20.23
N GLY A 59 -6.08 -5.57 -19.86
CA GLY A 59 -5.17 -6.22 -20.78
C GLY A 59 -5.51 -7.70 -20.91
N VAL A 60 -5.53 -8.21 -22.14
CA VAL A 60 -5.74 -9.64 -22.44
C VAL A 60 -4.40 -10.33 -22.77
N TYR A 61 -3.32 -9.88 -22.17
CA TYR A 61 -1.98 -10.44 -22.34
C TYR A 61 -1.35 -10.70 -20.96
N THR A 62 -0.48 -11.70 -20.90
CA THR A 62 0.06 -12.26 -19.66
C THR A 62 0.56 -11.22 -18.67
N LEU A 63 1.33 -10.23 -19.14
CA LEU A 63 1.88 -9.20 -18.24
C LEU A 63 0.79 -8.34 -17.57
N ALA A 64 -0.31 -8.06 -18.28
CA ALA A 64 -1.43 -7.32 -17.71
C ALA A 64 -2.25 -8.17 -16.72
N GLU A 65 -2.34 -9.47 -16.97
CA GLU A 65 -2.97 -10.42 -16.05
C GLU A 65 -2.17 -10.50 -14.75
N GLU A 66 -0.84 -10.67 -14.83
CA GLU A 66 0.06 -10.66 -13.68
C GLU A 66 -0.02 -9.36 -12.87
N ALA A 67 0.01 -8.20 -13.54
CA ALA A 67 -0.12 -6.90 -12.89
C ALA A 67 -1.47 -6.75 -12.17
N THR A 68 -2.55 -7.26 -12.79
CA THR A 68 -3.89 -7.25 -12.21
C THR A 68 -3.97 -8.16 -10.99
N GLU A 69 -3.40 -9.36 -11.06
CA GLU A 69 -3.35 -10.30 -9.94
C GLU A 69 -2.60 -9.71 -8.73
N ILE A 70 -1.46 -9.06 -8.96
CA ILE A 70 -0.70 -8.37 -7.92
C ILE A 70 -1.55 -7.28 -7.27
N TYR A 71 -2.26 -6.47 -8.06
CA TYR A 71 -3.12 -5.40 -7.55
C TYR A 71 -4.29 -5.96 -6.71
N GLU A 72 -4.99 -6.98 -7.19
CA GLU A 72 -6.12 -7.58 -6.48
C GLU A 72 -5.66 -8.33 -5.23
N SER A 73 -4.50 -9.00 -5.24
CA SER A 73 -3.93 -9.62 -4.03
C SER A 73 -3.59 -8.60 -2.95
N GLY A 74 -3.18 -7.39 -3.35
CA GLY A 74 -3.00 -6.26 -2.44
C GLY A 74 -4.33 -5.84 -1.80
N ARG A 75 -5.39 -5.78 -2.58
CA ARG A 75 -6.75 -5.48 -2.12
C ARG A 75 -7.24 -6.51 -1.09
N ASP A 76 -7.08 -7.79 -1.41
CA ASP A 76 -7.43 -8.90 -0.51
C ASP A 76 -6.64 -8.84 0.79
N SER A 77 -5.36 -8.52 0.72
CA SER A 77 -4.51 -8.36 1.91
C SER A 77 -4.99 -7.25 2.83
N VAL A 78 -5.43 -6.12 2.27
CA VAL A 78 -6.02 -5.01 3.06
C VAL A 78 -7.36 -5.43 3.65
N ALA A 79 -8.23 -6.06 2.85
CA ALA A 79 -9.52 -6.57 3.32
C ALA A 79 -9.37 -7.50 4.52
N ASN A 80 -8.47 -8.48 4.41
CA ASN A 80 -8.15 -9.41 5.50
C ASN A 80 -7.60 -8.70 6.75
N PHE A 81 -6.75 -7.68 6.56
CA PHE A 81 -6.16 -6.94 7.68
C PHE A 81 -7.21 -6.15 8.47
N ILE A 82 -8.15 -5.51 7.78
CA ILE A 82 -9.22 -4.74 8.45
C ILE A 82 -10.44 -5.59 8.85
N GLY A 83 -10.49 -6.86 8.43
CA GLY A 83 -11.56 -7.79 8.80
C GLY A 83 -12.86 -7.63 8.01
N THR A 84 -12.80 -7.16 6.76
CA THR A 84 -13.96 -7.21 5.86
C THR A 84 -13.97 -8.52 5.05
N GLU A 85 -15.16 -9.08 4.83
CA GLU A 85 -15.32 -10.32 4.05
C GLU A 85 -15.27 -10.07 2.54
N GLU A 86 -15.52 -8.83 2.09
CA GLU A 86 -15.59 -8.46 0.69
C GLU A 86 -14.43 -7.53 0.31
N SER A 87 -13.45 -8.04 -0.44
CA SER A 87 -12.34 -7.24 -0.97
C SER A 87 -12.82 -6.15 -1.94
N GLY A 88 -13.96 -6.36 -2.61
CA GLY A 88 -14.61 -5.35 -3.44
C GLY A 88 -15.01 -4.07 -2.70
N SER A 89 -15.12 -4.12 -1.36
CA SER A 89 -15.35 -2.95 -0.51
C SER A 89 -14.11 -2.06 -0.32
N ILE A 90 -12.91 -2.53 -0.73
CA ILE A 90 -11.67 -1.77 -0.63
C ILE A 90 -11.47 -0.93 -1.89
N ILE A 91 -11.35 0.37 -1.69
CA ILE A 91 -11.06 1.32 -2.76
C ILE A 91 -9.76 2.03 -2.43
N PHE A 92 -8.76 1.88 -3.31
CA PHE A 92 -7.50 2.62 -3.20
C PHE A 92 -7.68 4.03 -3.76
N THR A 93 -7.25 5.01 -2.98
CA THR A 93 -7.31 6.44 -3.33
C THR A 93 -5.93 7.08 -3.20
N SER A 94 -5.75 8.25 -3.80
CA SER A 94 -4.50 9.02 -3.70
C SER A 94 -4.31 9.73 -2.37
N GLY A 95 -5.33 9.76 -1.53
CA GLY A 95 -5.27 10.39 -0.21
C GLY A 95 -6.64 10.63 0.42
N THR A 96 -6.61 11.20 1.63
CA THR A 96 -7.81 11.42 2.45
C THR A 96 -8.86 12.30 1.74
N THR A 97 -8.45 13.32 1.02
CA THR A 97 -9.36 14.22 0.29
C THR A 97 -10.21 13.46 -0.73
N GLU A 98 -9.58 12.58 -1.50
CA GLU A 98 -10.28 11.73 -2.47
C GLU A 98 -11.19 10.72 -1.76
N SER A 99 -10.72 10.09 -0.68
CA SER A 99 -11.52 9.14 0.12
C SER A 99 -12.79 9.78 0.67
N VAL A 100 -12.70 10.99 1.24
CA VAL A 100 -13.85 11.74 1.75
C VAL A 100 -14.79 12.12 0.60
N SER A 101 -14.28 12.59 -0.51
CA SER A 101 -15.08 12.92 -1.70
C SER A 101 -15.81 11.70 -2.22
N TYR A 102 -15.15 10.56 -2.34
CA TYR A 102 -15.77 9.32 -2.76
C TYR A 102 -16.94 8.91 -1.84
N THR A 103 -16.75 9.02 -0.53
CA THR A 103 -17.76 8.64 0.46
C THR A 103 -18.99 9.57 0.45
N HIS A 104 -18.78 10.88 0.24
CA HIS A 104 -19.83 11.89 0.43
C HIS A 104 -20.37 12.46 -0.88
N LEU A 105 -19.62 12.42 -1.98
CA LEU A 105 -20.04 12.99 -3.27
C LEU A 105 -20.59 11.96 -4.26
N THR A 106 -20.77 10.72 -3.88
CA THR A 106 -21.63 9.80 -4.62
C THR A 106 -23.08 10.27 -4.47
N LEU A 107 -23.44 11.24 -5.31
CA LEU A 107 -24.83 11.67 -5.42
C LEU A 107 -25.68 10.46 -5.77
N PRO A 108 -26.82 10.23 -5.10
CA PRO A 108 -27.77 9.21 -5.53
C PRO A 108 -28.21 9.58 -6.94
N THR A 109 -27.77 8.80 -7.92
CA THR A 109 -28.16 8.93 -9.33
C THR A 109 -29.55 8.34 -9.60
N THR A 110 -30.37 8.14 -8.59
CA THR A 110 -31.78 7.81 -8.78
C THR A 110 -32.51 9.08 -9.13
N PRO A 111 -32.99 9.22 -10.38
CA PRO A 111 -33.92 10.29 -10.68
C PRO A 111 -35.15 10.09 -9.81
N TYR A 112 -35.51 11.14 -9.07
CA TYR A 112 -36.84 11.19 -8.47
C TYR A 112 -37.85 11.18 -9.61
N VAL A 113 -38.55 10.06 -9.76
CA VAL A 113 -39.77 9.98 -10.56
C VAL A 113 -40.92 10.44 -9.69
#